data_6678bf49b3298e2b6ad7e7e6e6cde2d1
#
_entry.id   6678bf49b3298e2b6ad7e7e6e6cde2d1
#
_cell.length_a   1.000
_cell.length_b   1.000
_cell.length_c   1.000
_cell.angle_alpha   90.00
_cell.angle_beta   90.00
_cell.angle_gamma   90.00
#
_symmetry.space_group_name_H-M   'P 1'
#
loop_
_entity.id
_entity.type
_entity.pdbx_description
1 polymer ?
#
loop_
_entity_poly.entity_id
_entity_poly.type
_entity_poly.pdbx_seq_one_letter_code
_entity_poly.pdbx_strand_id
1 'polypeptide(L)'
;MADKYNLDYFDDDRVAAQRSQYRREYRQPMNRTPQNGRGPVPNNRNNVHRKPPKRKRFSRRLRNRIIIVSVGILILILIITIISSMFRACTGSDKKVDNNSDKTIPPTQAATTQPATQAANAAALNFVTPNIQDDNTTGYMGTNAYIWNGAAYELFGGDEYRAQLYADSINSYQQKLSGIKVYNMVVPNHTEMGLPQRLKNSSAPSDSQAENIKQIYSKLNSSVTPINAYNKIAEHCNEYVYYNSDHHWTGLGAYYAYTAFAEATNQAVLDLSTCTENKIEGFTGSFANTNDGLTTDTVSYWTFPYNVTMDITDSNGTTSNYDSPYYQYAEAGSNTYSLFIMGDNPLTVLHSDSENGTGKKIAVVKESYGNAFSPYLTNNYSEVHIIDFRYFGQNLADYCKQNGITEVLYLNGIMSANTQVQLDSMDGLLN
;
A
#
# COMPACT_ATOMS: atom_id res chain seq x y z
N MET A 1 -11.84 -25.49 -3.67
CA MET A 1 -12.01 -24.54 -4.78
C MET A 1 -10.99 -23.38 -4.74
N ALA A 2 -10.05 -23.40 -3.80
CA ALA A 2 -9.03 -22.35 -3.62
C ALA A 2 -7.89 -22.32 -4.65
N ASP A 3 -7.74 -23.38 -5.48
CA ASP A 3 -6.62 -23.48 -6.43
C ASP A 3 -6.91 -22.91 -7.84
N LYS A 4 -7.98 -22.13 -7.99
CA LYS A 4 -8.40 -21.66 -9.32
C LYS A 4 -7.87 -20.28 -9.70
N TYR A 5 -7.33 -19.52 -8.74
CA TYR A 5 -6.76 -18.21 -8.96
C TYR A 5 -5.36 -18.17 -8.35
N ASN A 6 -4.34 -18.22 -9.22
CA ASN A 6 -2.95 -18.05 -8.80
C ASN A 6 -2.75 -16.59 -8.37
N LEU A 7 -2.90 -16.32 -7.06
CA LEU A 7 -2.80 -15.00 -6.45
C LEU A 7 -1.36 -14.57 -6.13
N ASP A 8 -0.34 -15.32 -6.59
CA ASP A 8 1.08 -14.97 -6.45
C ASP A 8 1.51 -13.86 -7.45
N TYR A 9 0.66 -12.86 -7.63
CA TYR A 9 0.83 -11.86 -8.69
C TYR A 9 1.81 -10.73 -8.37
N PHE A 10 2.26 -10.60 -7.13
CA PHE A 10 3.34 -9.67 -6.78
C PHE A 10 4.68 -10.42 -6.79
N ASP A 11 5.21 -10.64 -7.99
CA ASP A 11 6.53 -11.22 -8.21
C ASP A 11 7.62 -10.20 -7.78
N ASP A 12 8.29 -10.48 -6.66
CA ASP A 12 9.43 -9.71 -6.14
C ASP A 12 10.54 -9.52 -7.19
N ASP A 13 10.66 -10.44 -8.14
CA ASP A 13 11.62 -10.34 -9.24
C ASP A 13 11.25 -9.24 -10.25
N ARG A 14 9.96 -8.91 -10.46
CA ARG A 14 9.53 -7.78 -11.27
C ARG A 14 9.78 -6.45 -10.59
N VAL A 15 9.53 -6.36 -9.31
CA VAL A 15 9.84 -5.16 -8.50
C VAL A 15 11.35 -4.94 -8.47
N ALA A 16 12.15 -5.99 -8.34
CA ALA A 16 13.62 -5.94 -8.41
C ALA A 16 14.13 -5.57 -9.81
N ALA A 17 13.51 -6.08 -10.87
CA ALA A 17 13.83 -5.75 -12.26
C ALA A 17 13.50 -4.29 -12.58
N GLN A 18 12.33 -3.81 -12.18
CA GLN A 18 11.90 -2.42 -12.31
C GLN A 18 12.83 -1.45 -11.56
N ARG A 19 13.28 -1.84 -10.34
CA ARG A 19 14.33 -1.12 -9.59
C ARG A 19 15.67 -1.05 -10.31
N SER A 20 16.08 -2.14 -10.98
CA SER A 20 17.34 -2.18 -11.71
C SER A 20 17.29 -1.30 -12.96
N GLN A 21 16.11 -1.20 -13.60
CA GLN A 21 15.85 -0.33 -14.73
C GLN A 21 15.80 1.13 -14.29
N TYR A 22 15.05 1.45 -13.24
CA TYR A 22 15.00 2.75 -12.59
C TYR A 22 16.39 3.26 -12.20
N ARG A 23 17.26 2.42 -11.59
CA ARG A 23 18.65 2.79 -11.26
C ARG A 23 19.52 3.02 -12.49
N ARG A 24 19.25 2.40 -13.64
CA ARG A 24 20.01 2.63 -14.89
C ARG A 24 19.59 3.91 -15.59
N GLU A 25 18.29 4.21 -15.63
CA GLU A 25 17.74 5.38 -16.30
C GLU A 25 18.01 6.67 -15.53
N TYR A 26 18.01 6.65 -14.21
CA TYR A 26 18.20 7.84 -13.36
C TYR A 26 19.65 8.07 -12.87
N ARG A 27 20.64 7.26 -13.27
CA ARG A 27 22.07 7.57 -13.11
C ARG A 27 22.61 8.29 -14.34
N GLN A 28 22.13 9.47 -14.63
CA GLN A 28 22.84 10.39 -15.53
C GLN A 28 23.72 11.33 -14.68
N PRO A 29 25.02 11.44 -14.96
CA PRO A 29 25.88 12.35 -14.22
C PRO A 29 25.63 13.79 -14.65
N MET A 30 25.29 14.66 -13.71
CA MET A 30 25.31 16.10 -13.92
C MET A 30 26.74 16.59 -14.21
N ASN A 31 26.84 17.38 -15.29
CA ASN A 31 27.90 18.31 -15.64
C ASN A 31 29.32 17.79 -15.93
N ARG A 32 29.64 17.76 -17.21
CA ARG A 32 30.97 18.14 -17.68
C ARG A 32 30.85 19.19 -18.79
N THR A 33 31.30 20.39 -18.46
CA THR A 33 31.67 21.45 -19.45
C THR A 33 32.70 20.92 -20.44
N PRO A 34 32.68 21.32 -21.72
CA PRO A 34 33.66 20.88 -22.70
C PRO A 34 34.96 21.68 -22.54
N GLN A 35 36.06 21.02 -22.29
CA GLN A 35 37.39 21.58 -22.55
C GLN A 35 38.03 20.88 -23.77
N ASN A 36 38.43 21.73 -24.68
CA ASN A 36 39.12 21.44 -25.94
C ASN A 36 40.47 20.77 -25.79
N GLY A 37 40.74 19.83 -26.67
CA GLY A 37 41.99 19.73 -27.43
C GLY A 37 43.17 18.93 -26.83
N ARG A 38 43.50 17.84 -27.46
CA ARG A 38 44.76 17.50 -28.09
C ARG A 38 44.91 16.01 -28.41
N GLY A 39 45.53 15.76 -29.50
CA GLY A 39 45.69 14.60 -30.32
C GLY A 39 46.33 13.31 -29.77
N PRO A 40 46.56 12.33 -30.64
CA PRO A 40 46.76 10.92 -30.30
C PRO A 40 48.20 10.56 -30.02
N VAL A 41 48.45 9.63 -29.12
CA VAL A 41 49.76 8.97 -28.90
C VAL A 41 49.58 7.46 -28.77
N PRO A 42 50.50 6.64 -29.29
CA PRO A 42 50.23 5.27 -29.73
C PRO A 42 50.50 4.18 -28.70
N ASN A 43 49.85 3.08 -29.02
CA ASN A 43 49.95 1.70 -28.57
C ASN A 43 51.35 1.23 -28.10
N ASN A 44 51.49 0.61 -26.96
CA ASN A 44 52.40 -0.54 -26.79
C ASN A 44 52.08 -1.43 -25.58
N ARG A 45 51.65 -2.65 -25.88
CA ARG A 45 52.05 -3.99 -25.42
C ARG A 45 52.10 -4.35 -23.94
N ASN A 46 51.54 -5.53 -23.75
CA ASN A 46 51.85 -6.61 -22.79
C ASN A 46 51.30 -6.49 -21.39
N ASN A 47 50.18 -7.15 -21.16
CA ASN A 47 49.90 -7.65 -19.82
C ASN A 47 49.40 -9.10 -19.86
N VAL A 48 50.18 -9.94 -19.17
CA VAL A 48 50.01 -11.37 -18.93
C VAL A 48 48.73 -11.61 -18.13
N HIS A 49 47.76 -12.33 -18.72
CA HIS A 49 46.55 -12.77 -18.05
C HIS A 49 46.89 -13.85 -16.99
N ARG A 50 46.89 -13.50 -15.72
CA ARG A 50 46.77 -14.45 -14.62
C ARG A 50 45.28 -14.77 -14.41
N LYS A 51 44.89 -16.03 -14.70
CA LYS A 51 43.56 -16.55 -14.41
C LYS A 51 43.34 -16.61 -12.89
N PRO A 52 42.18 -16.12 -12.38
CA PRO A 52 41.87 -16.27 -10.96
C PRO A 52 41.55 -17.76 -10.64
N PRO A 53 41.74 -18.19 -9.38
CA PRO A 53 41.53 -19.57 -8.97
C PRO A 53 40.05 -19.95 -9.06
N LYS A 54 39.76 -21.11 -9.67
CA LYS A 54 38.44 -21.67 -9.79
C LYS A 54 37.90 -22.06 -8.41
N ARG A 55 36.91 -21.31 -7.86
CA ARG A 55 36.09 -21.76 -6.72
C ARG A 55 35.30 -23.00 -7.14
N LYS A 56 35.48 -24.12 -6.41
CA LYS A 56 34.68 -25.34 -6.58
C LYS A 56 33.24 -25.05 -6.28
N ARG A 57 32.37 -25.00 -7.29
CA ARG A 57 30.90 -24.91 -7.11
C ARG A 57 30.40 -26.31 -6.75
N PHE A 58 29.76 -26.46 -5.60
CA PHE A 58 29.01 -27.66 -5.24
C PHE A 58 27.93 -27.95 -6.31
N SER A 59 27.76 -29.21 -6.69
CA SER A 59 26.74 -29.59 -7.68
C SER A 59 25.33 -29.27 -7.15
N ARG A 60 24.41 -28.83 -8.03
CA ARG A 60 23.02 -28.53 -7.66
C ARG A 60 22.35 -29.70 -6.89
N ARG A 61 22.68 -30.95 -7.23
CA ARG A 61 22.13 -32.14 -6.54
C ARG A 61 22.58 -32.27 -5.09
N LEU A 62 23.82 -31.94 -4.78
CA LEU A 62 24.34 -31.98 -3.39
C LEU A 62 23.72 -30.84 -2.54
N ARG A 63 23.57 -29.67 -3.11
CA ARG A 63 22.95 -28.52 -2.42
C ARG A 63 21.47 -28.81 -2.08
N ASN A 64 20.69 -29.37 -3.01
CA ASN A 64 19.30 -29.73 -2.76
C ASN A 64 19.17 -30.83 -1.71
N ARG A 65 20.06 -31.81 -1.66
CA ARG A 65 20.07 -32.84 -0.61
C ARG A 65 20.37 -32.26 0.78
N ILE A 66 21.29 -31.30 0.88
CA ILE A 66 21.57 -30.61 2.14
C ILE A 66 20.36 -29.82 2.62
N ILE A 67 19.66 -29.11 1.72
CA ILE A 67 18.46 -28.35 2.05
C ILE A 67 17.34 -29.28 2.56
N ILE A 68 17.09 -30.40 1.87
CA ILE A 68 16.04 -31.37 2.29
C ILE A 68 16.33 -31.93 3.68
N VAL A 69 17.59 -32.30 3.96
CA VAL A 69 18.00 -32.81 5.28
C VAL A 69 17.85 -31.75 6.37
N SER A 70 18.21 -30.50 6.07
CA SER A 70 18.10 -29.39 7.04
C SER A 70 16.65 -29.08 7.37
N VAL A 71 15.74 -29.08 6.37
CA VAL A 71 14.30 -28.90 6.58
C VAL A 71 13.71 -30.05 7.39
N GLY A 72 14.10 -31.30 7.11
CA GLY A 72 13.68 -32.47 7.89
C GLY A 72 14.06 -32.41 9.37
N ILE A 73 15.26 -31.92 9.68
CA ILE A 73 15.73 -31.72 11.07
C ILE A 73 14.92 -30.62 11.76
N LEU A 74 14.61 -29.50 11.09
CA LEU A 74 13.82 -28.42 11.66
C LEU A 74 12.38 -28.88 11.98
N ILE A 75 11.76 -29.66 11.10
CA ILE A 75 10.43 -30.23 11.36
C ILE A 75 10.46 -31.18 12.57
N LEU A 76 11.51 -32.00 12.72
CA LEU A 76 11.66 -32.91 13.85
C LEU A 76 11.78 -32.16 15.16
N ILE A 77 12.55 -31.07 15.19
CA ILE A 77 12.70 -30.19 16.38
C ILE A 77 11.36 -29.56 16.74
N LEU A 78 10.60 -29.09 15.76
CA LEU A 78 9.27 -28.51 15.97
C LEU A 78 8.30 -29.52 16.60
N ILE A 79 8.28 -30.75 16.11
CA ILE A 79 7.44 -31.83 16.65
C ILE A 79 7.82 -32.15 18.11
N ILE A 80 9.10 -32.19 18.45
CA ILE A 80 9.59 -32.46 19.80
C ILE A 80 9.17 -31.31 20.75
N THR A 81 9.22 -30.05 20.30
CA THR A 81 8.79 -28.89 21.11
C THR A 81 7.29 -28.91 21.39
N ILE A 82 6.47 -29.28 20.40
CA ILE A 82 5.02 -29.41 20.56
C ILE A 82 4.66 -30.52 21.56
N ILE A 83 5.31 -31.68 21.44
CA ILE A 83 5.10 -32.78 22.36
C ILE A 83 5.53 -32.41 23.79
N SER A 84 6.64 -31.68 23.95
CA SER A 84 7.12 -31.23 25.27
C SER A 84 6.19 -30.19 25.90
N SER A 85 5.51 -29.36 25.11
CA SER A 85 4.52 -28.40 25.63
C SER A 85 3.23 -29.07 26.06
N MET A 86 2.80 -30.13 25.36
CA MET A 86 1.62 -30.92 25.78
C MET A 86 1.82 -31.67 27.12
N PHE A 87 3.04 -32.11 27.41
CA PHE A 87 3.33 -32.78 28.70
C PHE A 87 3.39 -31.81 29.89
N ARG A 88 3.63 -30.52 29.69
CA ARG A 88 3.61 -29.49 30.74
C ARG A 88 2.21 -29.04 31.17
N ALA A 89 1.19 -29.31 30.37
CA ALA A 89 -0.19 -28.88 30.63
C ALA A 89 -0.95 -29.85 31.58
N CYS A 90 -0.38 -31.00 31.94
CA CYS A 90 -1.06 -32.04 32.72
C CYS A 90 -0.62 -32.18 34.18
N THR A 91 0.20 -31.26 34.74
CA THR A 91 0.59 -31.32 36.15
C THR A 91 0.50 -29.93 36.79
N GLY A 92 -0.58 -29.68 37.56
CA GLY A 92 -0.68 -28.45 38.36
C GLY A 92 -1.99 -28.33 39.11
N SER A 93 -2.02 -28.85 40.20
CA SER A 93 -2.77 -28.89 41.46
C SER A 93 -3.57 -27.65 41.85
N ASP A 94 -4.75 -27.91 42.36
CA ASP A 94 -5.69 -27.05 43.09
C ASP A 94 -5.08 -26.18 44.19
N LYS A 95 -5.56 -24.95 44.35
CA LYS A 95 -5.70 -24.28 45.65
C LYS A 95 -6.84 -23.26 45.68
N LYS A 96 -7.56 -23.38 46.79
CA LYS A 96 -8.77 -22.77 47.30
C LYS A 96 -8.86 -21.25 47.24
N VAL A 97 -10.14 -20.87 47.12
CA VAL A 97 -10.76 -19.56 47.36
C VAL A 97 -10.70 -19.21 48.86
N ASP A 98 -10.39 -17.94 49.17
CA ASP A 98 -10.86 -17.27 50.40
C ASP A 98 -11.36 -15.87 50.06
N ASN A 99 -12.62 -15.64 50.48
CA ASN A 99 -13.31 -14.34 50.48
C ASN A 99 -12.82 -13.49 51.66
N ASN A 100 -12.56 -12.20 51.46
CA ASN A 100 -13.27 -11.15 52.23
C ASN A 100 -12.90 -9.69 51.89
N SER A 101 -13.94 -8.86 51.99
CA SER A 101 -14.01 -7.44 52.38
C SER A 101 -13.67 -6.34 51.37
N ASP A 102 -14.70 -5.87 50.81
CA ASP A 102 -15.30 -4.51 50.83
C ASP A 102 -14.37 -3.33 51.18
N LYS A 103 -14.10 -2.48 50.15
CA LYS A 103 -13.93 -1.01 50.30
C LYS A 103 -14.35 -0.28 49.02
N THR A 104 -15.52 0.32 49.09
CA THR A 104 -16.06 1.30 48.16
C THR A 104 -15.16 2.51 48.00
N ILE A 105 -14.72 2.79 46.79
CA ILE A 105 -14.17 4.07 46.34
C ILE A 105 -15.13 4.65 45.29
N PRO A 106 -15.55 5.94 45.35
CA PRO A 106 -16.52 6.50 44.44
C PRO A 106 -15.94 6.58 43.01
N PRO A 107 -16.76 6.41 41.96
CA PRO A 107 -16.28 6.48 40.59
C PRO A 107 -16.00 7.93 40.18
N THR A 108 -14.76 8.22 39.84
CA THR A 108 -14.41 9.41 39.06
C THR A 108 -14.98 9.23 37.66
N GLN A 109 -15.86 10.11 37.26
CA GLN A 109 -16.42 10.17 35.89
C GLN A 109 -15.30 10.31 34.88
N ALA A 110 -14.99 9.23 34.18
CA ALA A 110 -14.25 9.30 32.93
C ALA A 110 -15.17 9.89 31.85
N ALA A 111 -14.73 10.93 31.21
CA ALA A 111 -15.44 11.62 30.12
C ALA A 111 -15.77 10.62 29.01
N THR A 112 -17.04 10.47 28.71
CA THR A 112 -17.61 9.64 27.65
C THR A 112 -17.26 10.19 26.26
N THR A 113 -16.18 9.74 25.66
CA THR A 113 -15.87 9.89 24.23
C THR A 113 -16.40 8.72 23.37
N GLN A 114 -17.06 7.75 23.97
CA GLN A 114 -17.49 6.50 23.36
C GLN A 114 -18.68 6.56 22.38
N PRO A 115 -19.67 7.48 22.47
CA PRO A 115 -20.82 7.44 21.56
C PRO A 115 -20.50 7.87 20.11
N ALA A 116 -19.60 8.84 19.92
CA ALA A 116 -19.28 9.38 18.59
C ALA A 116 -18.46 8.39 17.74
N THR A 117 -17.49 7.70 18.34
CA THR A 117 -16.66 6.70 17.64
C THR A 117 -17.48 5.47 17.25
N GLN A 118 -18.39 5.00 18.10
CA GLN A 118 -19.27 3.87 17.80
C GLN A 118 -20.23 4.19 16.67
N ALA A 119 -20.78 5.41 16.61
CA ALA A 119 -21.65 5.86 15.53
C ALA A 119 -20.89 5.98 14.19
N ALA A 120 -19.67 6.51 14.21
CA ALA A 120 -18.80 6.62 13.04
C ALA A 120 -18.43 5.24 12.49
N ASN A 121 -18.06 4.29 13.35
CA ASN A 121 -17.73 2.93 12.95
C ASN A 121 -18.97 2.20 12.36
N ALA A 122 -20.16 2.41 12.90
CA ALA A 122 -21.40 1.85 12.36
C ALA A 122 -21.73 2.44 10.98
N ALA A 123 -21.52 3.74 10.77
CA ALA A 123 -21.73 4.39 9.47
C ALA A 123 -20.76 3.88 8.41
N ALA A 124 -19.52 3.57 8.77
CA ALA A 124 -18.51 3.03 7.86
C ALA A 124 -18.83 1.59 7.36
N LEU A 125 -19.77 0.89 7.99
CA LEU A 125 -20.26 -0.44 7.57
C LEU A 125 -21.44 -0.37 6.59
N ASN A 126 -21.91 0.81 6.22
CA ASN A 126 -23.01 0.98 5.28
C ASN A 126 -22.45 1.25 3.88
N PHE A 127 -22.54 0.26 2.98
CA PHE A 127 -22.00 0.34 1.62
C PHE A 127 -23.11 0.61 0.61
N VAL A 128 -22.87 1.58 -0.30
CA VAL A 128 -23.76 1.86 -1.43
C VAL A 128 -23.41 0.96 -2.61
N THR A 129 -24.36 0.66 -3.47
CA THR A 129 -24.11 -0.08 -4.72
C THR A 129 -23.68 0.90 -5.80
N PRO A 130 -22.50 0.72 -6.46
CA PRO A 130 -22.09 1.57 -7.58
C PRO A 130 -23.10 1.50 -8.74
N ASN A 131 -23.46 2.64 -9.29
CA ASN A 131 -24.36 2.75 -10.44
C ASN A 131 -23.58 2.62 -11.75
N ILE A 132 -23.14 1.41 -12.07
CA ILE A 132 -22.29 1.13 -13.23
C ILE A 132 -23.15 1.01 -14.49
N GLN A 133 -22.76 1.73 -15.57
CA GLN A 133 -23.42 1.64 -16.87
C GLN A 133 -23.09 0.29 -17.54
N ASP A 134 -24.11 -0.38 -18.06
CA ASP A 134 -23.97 -1.67 -18.77
C ASP A 134 -24.50 -1.52 -20.20
N ASP A 135 -23.65 -1.69 -21.20
CA ASP A 135 -24.01 -1.63 -22.62
C ASP A 135 -24.42 -3.01 -23.19
N ASN A 136 -24.56 -4.02 -22.35
CA ASN A 136 -24.86 -5.42 -22.68
C ASN A 136 -23.82 -6.13 -23.55
N THR A 137 -22.64 -5.53 -23.77
CA THR A 137 -21.54 -6.22 -24.46
C THR A 137 -20.79 -7.14 -23.49
N THR A 138 -19.94 -8.02 -24.04
CA THR A 138 -19.06 -8.90 -23.28
C THR A 138 -17.61 -8.60 -23.65
N GLY A 139 -16.73 -8.72 -22.65
CA GLY A 139 -15.29 -8.67 -22.86
C GLY A 139 -14.68 -10.07 -23.02
N TYR A 140 -13.40 -10.18 -22.76
CA TYR A 140 -12.65 -11.43 -22.81
C TYR A 140 -11.61 -11.49 -21.68
N MET A 141 -11.23 -12.71 -21.29
CA MET A 141 -10.12 -12.91 -20.36
C MET A 141 -8.80 -12.65 -21.07
N GLY A 142 -8.07 -11.66 -20.61
CA GLY A 142 -6.68 -11.43 -20.96
C GLY A 142 -5.73 -12.30 -20.14
N THR A 143 -4.45 -11.94 -20.11
CA THR A 143 -3.42 -12.71 -19.39
C THR A 143 -3.63 -12.63 -17.87
N ASN A 144 -3.98 -11.47 -17.35
CA ASN A 144 -4.05 -11.20 -15.89
C ASN A 144 -5.20 -10.26 -15.49
N ALA A 145 -6.08 -9.95 -16.43
CA ALA A 145 -7.26 -9.14 -16.22
C ALA A 145 -8.37 -9.53 -17.19
N TYR A 146 -9.61 -9.22 -16.85
CA TYR A 146 -10.72 -9.23 -17.80
C TYR A 146 -10.70 -7.92 -18.57
N ILE A 147 -10.79 -7.98 -19.91
CA ILE A 147 -10.77 -6.80 -20.79
C ILE A 147 -12.18 -6.52 -21.29
N TRP A 148 -12.68 -5.33 -21.03
CA TRP A 148 -13.98 -4.89 -21.49
C TRP A 148 -13.94 -3.38 -21.79
N ASN A 149 -14.52 -2.98 -22.93
CA ASN A 149 -14.59 -1.58 -23.36
C ASN A 149 -13.24 -0.82 -23.30
N GLY A 150 -12.14 -1.49 -23.66
CA GLY A 150 -10.81 -0.90 -23.66
C GLY A 150 -10.19 -0.70 -22.28
N ALA A 151 -10.81 -1.24 -21.21
CA ALA A 151 -10.29 -1.20 -19.85
C ALA A 151 -9.99 -2.60 -19.32
N ALA A 152 -9.01 -2.68 -18.44
CA ALA A 152 -8.62 -3.91 -17.73
C ALA A 152 -9.24 -3.94 -16.33
N TYR A 153 -9.75 -5.10 -15.95
CA TYR A 153 -10.41 -5.36 -14.68
C TYR A 153 -9.72 -6.52 -13.98
N GLU A 154 -8.99 -6.22 -12.91
CA GLU A 154 -8.36 -7.22 -12.07
C GLU A 154 -9.40 -7.90 -11.19
N LEU A 155 -9.63 -9.21 -11.41
CA LEU A 155 -10.68 -9.96 -10.72
C LEU A 155 -10.27 -10.24 -9.27
N PHE A 156 -11.21 -10.08 -8.36
CA PHE A 156 -11.01 -10.25 -6.93
C PHE A 156 -11.59 -11.58 -6.43
N GLY A 157 -10.78 -12.30 -5.64
CA GLY A 157 -11.23 -13.45 -4.87
C GLY A 157 -10.85 -13.24 -3.42
N GLY A 158 -11.83 -12.91 -2.59
CA GLY A 158 -11.67 -12.70 -1.15
C GLY A 158 -12.39 -13.72 -0.31
N ASP A 159 -11.94 -13.92 0.93
CA ASP A 159 -12.62 -14.75 1.91
C ASP A 159 -12.59 -14.15 3.31
N GLU A 160 -13.44 -14.69 4.20
CA GLU A 160 -13.54 -14.21 5.58
C GLU A 160 -12.25 -14.44 6.38
N TYR A 161 -11.49 -15.50 6.07
CA TYR A 161 -10.25 -15.80 6.76
C TYR A 161 -9.19 -14.72 6.49
N ARG A 162 -9.02 -14.29 5.23
CA ARG A 162 -8.10 -13.22 4.87
C ARG A 162 -8.53 -11.86 5.44
N ALA A 163 -9.84 -11.59 5.42
CA ALA A 163 -10.39 -10.41 6.07
C ALA A 163 -10.09 -10.38 7.58
N GLN A 164 -10.15 -11.53 8.26
CA GLN A 164 -9.76 -11.66 9.67
C GLN A 164 -8.29 -11.39 9.88
N LEU A 165 -7.40 -12.02 9.08
CA LEU A 165 -5.95 -11.82 9.21
C LEU A 165 -5.55 -10.36 9.06
N TYR A 166 -6.12 -9.66 8.06
CA TYR A 166 -5.87 -8.24 7.87
C TYR A 166 -6.35 -7.40 9.07
N ALA A 167 -7.58 -7.64 9.56
CA ALA A 167 -8.11 -6.93 10.72
C ALA A 167 -7.26 -7.19 11.98
N ASP A 168 -6.79 -8.42 12.18
CA ASP A 168 -5.92 -8.77 13.31
C ASP A 168 -4.58 -8.02 13.25
N SER A 169 -4.00 -7.87 12.07
CA SER A 169 -2.80 -7.07 11.82
C SER A 169 -3.03 -5.61 12.22
N ILE A 170 -4.10 -4.97 11.72
CA ILE A 170 -4.45 -3.58 12.06
C ILE A 170 -4.71 -3.42 13.56
N ASN A 171 -5.43 -4.35 14.20
CA ASN A 171 -5.67 -4.35 15.64
C ASN A 171 -4.37 -4.47 16.44
N SER A 172 -3.42 -5.26 15.96
CA SER A 172 -2.09 -5.40 16.55
C SER A 172 -1.30 -4.09 16.50
N TYR A 173 -1.35 -3.38 15.38
CA TYR A 173 -0.74 -2.05 15.25
C TYR A 173 -1.36 -1.06 16.23
N GLN A 174 -2.68 -1.00 16.30
CA GLN A 174 -3.37 -0.08 17.20
C GLN A 174 -2.93 -0.29 18.66
N GLN A 175 -2.74 -1.53 19.09
CA GLN A 175 -2.27 -1.84 20.43
C GLN A 175 -0.84 -1.36 20.70
N LYS A 176 0.05 -1.44 19.71
CA LYS A 176 1.45 -1.02 19.82
C LYS A 176 1.65 0.49 19.63
N LEU A 177 0.74 1.17 18.95
CA LEU A 177 0.74 2.62 18.71
C LEU A 177 0.01 3.38 19.84
N SER A 178 0.42 3.16 21.08
CA SER A 178 -0.23 3.78 22.26
C SER A 178 -0.20 5.31 22.19
N GLY A 179 -1.38 5.93 22.34
CA GLY A 179 -1.54 7.39 22.29
C GLY A 179 -1.60 7.98 20.87
N ILE A 180 -1.51 7.15 19.83
CA ILE A 180 -1.63 7.54 18.43
C ILE A 180 -3.01 7.13 17.92
N LYS A 181 -3.68 8.02 17.19
CA LYS A 181 -4.93 7.67 16.51
C LYS A 181 -4.65 6.80 15.30
N VAL A 182 -5.39 5.71 15.16
CA VAL A 182 -5.23 4.78 14.03
C VAL A 182 -6.46 4.77 13.16
N TYR A 183 -6.24 4.98 11.88
CA TYR A 183 -7.24 4.92 10.81
C TYR A 183 -6.93 3.75 9.89
N ASN A 184 -7.97 3.14 9.33
CA ASN A 184 -7.82 2.09 8.31
C ASN A 184 -8.70 2.39 7.10
N MET A 185 -8.10 2.36 5.92
CA MET A 185 -8.77 2.54 4.63
C MET A 185 -8.42 1.39 3.71
N VAL A 186 -9.42 0.60 3.33
CA VAL A 186 -9.29 -0.42 2.27
C VAL A 186 -9.95 0.10 1.01
N VAL A 187 -9.19 0.15 -0.08
CA VAL A 187 -9.60 0.76 -1.35
C VAL A 187 -10.06 -0.34 -2.31
N PRO A 188 -11.29 -0.27 -2.85
CA PRO A 188 -11.72 -1.16 -3.91
C PRO A 188 -10.92 -0.93 -5.20
N ASN A 189 -10.85 -1.93 -6.08
CA ASN A 189 -10.23 -1.77 -7.40
C ASN A 189 -11.27 -1.48 -8.49
N HIS A 190 -10.79 -1.29 -9.73
CA HIS A 190 -11.62 -0.94 -10.88
C HIS A 190 -12.74 -1.96 -11.15
N THR A 191 -12.54 -3.23 -10.88
CA THR A 191 -13.55 -4.29 -11.09
C THR A 191 -14.82 -4.07 -10.28
N GLU A 192 -14.69 -3.58 -9.05
CA GLU A 192 -15.85 -3.28 -8.21
C GLU A 192 -16.60 -2.05 -8.70
N MET A 193 -15.87 -1.03 -9.15
CA MET A 193 -16.41 0.29 -9.45
C MET A 193 -16.79 0.51 -10.93
N GLY A 194 -16.26 -0.32 -11.84
CA GLY A 194 -16.44 -0.14 -13.29
C GLY A 194 -16.99 -1.35 -14.05
N LEU A 195 -16.97 -2.56 -13.45
CA LEU A 195 -17.44 -3.76 -14.17
C LEU A 195 -18.89 -4.10 -13.79
N PRO A 196 -19.82 -4.17 -14.79
CA PRO A 196 -21.21 -4.49 -14.52
C PRO A 196 -21.40 -5.83 -13.78
N GLN A 197 -22.39 -5.88 -12.87
CA GLN A 197 -22.68 -7.06 -12.06
C GLN A 197 -22.99 -8.30 -12.91
N ARG A 198 -23.61 -8.10 -14.08
CA ARG A 198 -23.87 -9.17 -15.05
C ARG A 198 -22.58 -9.88 -15.46
N LEU A 199 -21.51 -9.13 -15.71
CA LEU A 199 -20.21 -9.70 -16.10
C LEU A 199 -19.53 -10.37 -14.90
N LYS A 200 -19.58 -9.76 -13.71
CA LYS A 200 -19.06 -10.36 -12.47
C LYS A 200 -19.73 -11.69 -12.13
N ASN A 201 -20.99 -11.87 -12.50
CA ASN A 201 -21.73 -13.11 -12.28
C ASN A 201 -21.56 -14.16 -13.41
N SER A 202 -20.82 -13.86 -14.48
CA SER A 202 -20.73 -14.74 -15.66
C SER A 202 -19.31 -14.87 -16.21
N SER A 203 -18.88 -14.00 -17.11
CA SER A 203 -17.61 -14.12 -17.85
C SER A 203 -16.38 -13.60 -17.10
N ALA A 204 -16.59 -12.81 -16.04
CA ALA A 204 -15.54 -12.23 -15.21
C ALA A 204 -15.84 -12.43 -13.71
N PRO A 205 -15.89 -13.68 -13.21
CA PRO A 205 -16.31 -13.96 -11.85
C PRO A 205 -15.39 -13.24 -10.86
N SER A 206 -16.00 -12.39 -10.03
CA SER A 206 -15.30 -11.58 -9.02
C SER A 206 -16.17 -11.49 -7.77
N ASP A 207 -15.57 -11.74 -6.62
CA ASP A 207 -16.27 -11.63 -5.33
C ASP A 207 -16.56 -10.17 -4.99
N SER A 208 -17.56 -9.94 -4.12
CA SER A 208 -17.90 -8.58 -3.67
C SER A 208 -16.81 -7.99 -2.80
N GLN A 209 -16.23 -6.89 -3.24
CA GLN A 209 -15.24 -6.16 -2.46
C GLN A 209 -15.91 -5.39 -1.31
N ALA A 210 -17.15 -4.92 -1.50
CA ALA A 210 -17.94 -4.30 -0.43
C ALA A 210 -18.11 -5.25 0.77
N GLU A 211 -18.49 -6.51 0.52
CA GLU A 211 -18.65 -7.50 1.60
C GLU A 211 -17.32 -7.84 2.27
N ASN A 212 -16.22 -7.95 1.54
CA ASN A 212 -14.90 -8.19 2.13
C ASN A 212 -14.44 -7.01 2.99
N ILE A 213 -14.57 -5.78 2.51
CA ILE A 213 -14.24 -4.57 3.29
C ILE A 213 -15.11 -4.48 4.54
N LYS A 214 -16.40 -4.76 4.42
CA LYS A 214 -17.33 -4.82 5.55
C LYS A 214 -16.91 -5.87 6.59
N GLN A 215 -16.49 -7.06 6.15
CA GLN A 215 -15.96 -8.09 7.03
C GLN A 215 -14.71 -7.60 7.78
N ILE A 216 -13.76 -6.96 7.08
CA ILE A 216 -12.57 -6.35 7.69
C ILE A 216 -12.99 -5.34 8.76
N TYR A 217 -13.79 -4.34 8.39
CA TYR A 217 -14.15 -3.24 9.28
C TYR A 217 -14.97 -3.70 10.50
N SER A 218 -15.81 -4.73 10.34
CA SER A 218 -16.57 -5.31 11.46
C SER A 218 -15.71 -6.00 12.52
N LYS A 219 -14.47 -6.36 12.18
CA LYS A 219 -13.51 -7.06 13.03
C LYS A 219 -12.44 -6.12 13.64
N LEU A 220 -12.45 -4.84 13.26
CA LEU A 220 -11.55 -3.84 13.83
C LEU A 220 -11.92 -3.51 15.27
N ASN A 221 -10.89 -3.27 16.10
CA ASN A 221 -11.07 -2.74 17.45
C ASN A 221 -11.77 -1.38 17.41
N SER A 222 -12.57 -1.07 18.42
CA SER A 222 -13.32 0.20 18.51
C SER A 222 -12.45 1.47 18.54
N SER A 223 -11.16 1.31 18.82
CA SER A 223 -10.16 2.39 18.80
C SER A 223 -9.49 2.59 17.43
N VAL A 224 -9.78 1.74 16.44
CA VAL A 224 -9.42 1.95 15.03
C VAL A 224 -10.61 2.60 14.35
N THR A 225 -10.39 3.69 13.63
CA THR A 225 -11.45 4.36 12.85
C THR A 225 -11.40 3.86 11.40
N PRO A 226 -12.39 3.09 10.93
CA PRO A 226 -12.48 2.72 9.52
C PRO A 226 -12.90 3.92 8.67
N ILE A 227 -12.27 4.07 7.52
CA ILE A 227 -12.56 5.14 6.55
C ILE A 227 -13.25 4.52 5.34
N ASN A 228 -14.50 4.84 5.12
CA ASN A 228 -15.28 4.31 4.00
C ASN A 228 -15.03 5.12 2.71
N ALA A 229 -13.86 4.92 2.09
CA ALA A 229 -13.56 5.48 0.78
C ALA A 229 -14.41 4.85 -0.33
N TYR A 230 -14.88 3.62 -0.13
CA TYR A 230 -15.72 2.90 -1.09
C TYR A 230 -16.92 3.72 -1.54
N ASN A 231 -17.67 4.28 -0.59
CA ASN A 231 -18.89 5.02 -0.90
C ASN A 231 -18.62 6.28 -1.74
N LYS A 232 -17.59 7.04 -1.38
CA LYS A 232 -17.20 8.24 -2.15
C LYS A 232 -16.79 7.90 -3.57
N ILE A 233 -16.04 6.83 -3.77
CA ILE A 233 -15.65 6.39 -5.10
C ILE A 233 -16.87 5.87 -5.87
N ALA A 234 -17.75 5.12 -5.20
CA ALA A 234 -18.99 4.59 -5.82
C ALA A 234 -19.97 5.69 -6.26
N GLU A 235 -20.06 6.80 -5.52
CA GLU A 235 -20.84 7.99 -5.90
C GLU A 235 -20.34 8.60 -7.22
N HIS A 236 -19.08 8.44 -7.54
CA HIS A 236 -18.37 8.99 -8.70
C HIS A 236 -17.89 7.92 -9.70
N CYS A 237 -18.42 6.70 -9.62
CA CYS A 237 -17.94 5.56 -10.42
C CYS A 237 -18.12 5.72 -11.94
N ASN A 238 -18.95 6.67 -12.40
CA ASN A 238 -19.09 7.03 -13.82
C ASN A 238 -18.12 8.11 -14.29
N GLU A 239 -17.28 8.63 -13.40
CA GLU A 239 -16.17 9.53 -13.74
C GLU A 239 -14.89 8.73 -13.98
N TYR A 240 -13.86 9.40 -14.47
CA TYR A 240 -12.57 8.75 -14.72
C TYR A 240 -11.77 8.57 -13.43
N VAL A 241 -12.22 7.66 -12.56
CA VAL A 241 -11.66 7.41 -11.22
C VAL A 241 -10.68 6.26 -11.17
N TYR A 242 -10.62 5.42 -12.22
CA TYR A 242 -9.62 4.36 -12.41
C TYR A 242 -9.03 4.44 -13.81
N TYR A 243 -7.74 4.03 -13.95
CA TYR A 243 -7.11 3.92 -15.26
C TYR A 243 -7.64 2.70 -16.02
N ASN A 244 -7.63 2.80 -17.36
CA ASN A 244 -8.03 1.69 -18.23
C ASN A 244 -6.94 0.63 -18.36
N SER A 245 -5.68 1.06 -18.42
CA SER A 245 -4.52 0.21 -18.68
C SER A 245 -3.66 -0.11 -17.45
N ASP A 246 -4.08 0.37 -16.27
CA ASP A 246 -3.36 0.19 -15.01
C ASP A 246 -4.30 -0.24 -13.87
N HIS A 247 -3.73 -0.87 -12.84
CA HIS A 247 -4.49 -1.34 -11.69
C HIS A 247 -4.82 -0.25 -10.66
N HIS A 248 -4.26 0.92 -10.79
CA HIS A 248 -4.48 2.02 -9.85
C HIS A 248 -5.73 2.84 -10.17
N TRP A 249 -6.21 3.56 -9.17
CA TRP A 249 -7.08 4.71 -9.34
C TRP A 249 -6.36 5.88 -10.01
N THR A 250 -7.11 6.82 -10.55
CA THR A 250 -6.56 8.10 -11.04
C THR A 250 -6.31 9.07 -9.88
N GLY A 251 -5.67 10.19 -10.14
CA GLY A 251 -5.57 11.28 -9.16
C GLY A 251 -6.94 11.75 -8.66
N LEU A 252 -7.98 11.74 -9.53
CA LEU A 252 -9.36 12.07 -9.15
C LEU A 252 -9.98 11.01 -8.24
N GLY A 253 -9.77 9.72 -8.53
CA GLY A 253 -10.24 8.62 -7.65
C GLY A 253 -9.60 8.71 -6.27
N ALA A 254 -8.29 8.98 -6.21
CA ALA A 254 -7.57 9.22 -4.96
C ALA A 254 -8.07 10.44 -4.20
N TYR A 255 -8.46 11.51 -4.89
CA TYR A 255 -9.09 12.69 -4.29
C TYR A 255 -10.42 12.35 -3.61
N TYR A 256 -11.30 11.56 -4.25
CA TYR A 256 -12.56 11.16 -3.60
C TYR A 256 -12.31 10.29 -2.34
N ALA A 257 -11.32 9.43 -2.34
CA ALA A 257 -10.93 8.71 -1.13
C ALA A 257 -10.39 9.66 -0.04
N TYR A 258 -9.64 10.70 -0.43
CA TYR A 258 -9.20 11.75 0.49
C TYR A 258 -10.39 12.51 1.09
N THR A 259 -11.43 12.84 0.31
CA THR A 259 -12.61 13.51 0.86
C THR A 259 -13.29 12.66 1.94
N ALA A 260 -13.38 11.32 1.72
CA ALA A 260 -13.89 10.40 2.74
C ALA A 260 -13.05 10.44 4.03
N PHE A 261 -11.72 10.52 3.91
CA PHE A 261 -10.82 10.64 5.07
C PHE A 261 -11.03 11.97 5.80
N ALA A 262 -11.03 13.09 5.09
CA ALA A 262 -11.19 14.42 5.66
C ALA A 262 -12.54 14.56 6.39
N GLU A 263 -13.64 14.09 5.79
CA GLU A 263 -14.96 14.08 6.40
C GLU A 263 -15.02 13.20 7.66
N ALA A 264 -14.50 11.96 7.60
CA ALA A 264 -14.50 11.03 8.72
C ALA A 264 -13.65 11.53 9.91
N THR A 265 -12.65 12.37 9.65
CA THR A 265 -11.77 12.97 10.65
C THR A 265 -12.17 14.40 11.05
N ASN A 266 -13.33 14.89 10.55
CA ASN A 266 -13.83 16.26 10.74
C ASN A 266 -12.79 17.33 10.35
N GLN A 267 -12.11 17.13 9.24
CA GLN A 267 -11.15 18.07 8.69
C GLN A 267 -11.71 18.77 7.44
N ALA A 268 -11.15 19.93 7.10
CA ALA A 268 -11.54 20.67 5.90
C ALA A 268 -11.18 19.87 4.65
N VAL A 269 -12.13 19.69 3.75
CA VAL A 269 -11.88 19.10 2.43
C VAL A 269 -11.21 20.13 1.54
N LEU A 270 -10.16 19.73 0.82
CA LEU A 270 -9.53 20.56 -0.21
C LEU A 270 -10.53 20.81 -1.35
N ASP A 271 -10.76 22.06 -1.70
CA ASP A 271 -11.55 22.42 -2.88
C ASP A 271 -10.65 22.38 -4.13
N LEU A 272 -10.84 21.36 -5.00
CA LEU A 272 -10.06 21.23 -6.22
C LEU A 272 -10.21 22.43 -7.19
N SER A 273 -11.29 23.23 -7.06
CA SER A 273 -11.44 24.42 -7.88
C SER A 273 -10.42 25.51 -7.56
N THR A 274 -9.78 25.44 -6.39
CA THR A 274 -8.66 26.33 -5.99
C THR A 274 -7.29 25.85 -6.46
N CYS A 275 -7.21 24.63 -7.01
CA CYS A 275 -6.00 23.99 -7.49
C CYS A 275 -5.87 24.12 -9.01
N THR A 276 -4.66 23.95 -9.54
CA THR A 276 -4.43 23.89 -10.97
C THR A 276 -4.33 22.44 -11.43
N GLU A 277 -5.24 22.01 -12.31
CA GLU A 277 -5.16 20.69 -12.96
C GLU A 277 -4.05 20.67 -13.99
N ASN A 278 -3.24 19.61 -13.95
CA ASN A 278 -2.18 19.29 -14.91
C ASN A 278 -2.41 17.89 -15.48
N LYS A 279 -1.96 17.63 -16.70
CA LYS A 279 -2.19 16.36 -17.41
C LYS A 279 -0.94 15.87 -18.12
N ILE A 280 -0.73 14.55 -18.08
CA ILE A 280 0.23 13.84 -18.93
C ILE A 280 -0.55 12.79 -19.70
N GLU A 281 -0.68 12.97 -21.01
CA GLU A 281 -1.34 12.02 -21.90
C GLU A 281 -0.39 10.88 -22.30
N GLY A 282 -0.94 9.71 -22.67
CA GLY A 282 -0.15 8.61 -23.22
C GLY A 282 0.40 7.66 -22.16
N PHE A 283 -0.21 7.59 -20.98
CA PHE A 283 0.10 6.57 -19.98
C PHE A 283 -0.37 5.19 -20.45
N THR A 284 0.53 4.22 -20.42
CA THR A 284 0.26 2.79 -20.68
C THR A 284 0.67 2.00 -19.46
N GLY A 285 -0.31 1.68 -18.60
CA GLY A 285 -0.06 1.10 -17.29
C GLY A 285 0.34 -0.38 -17.30
N SER A 286 0.34 -0.95 -16.11
CA SER A 286 0.84 -2.31 -15.85
C SER A 286 0.15 -3.41 -16.65
N PHE A 287 -1.13 -3.26 -16.96
CA PHE A 287 -1.88 -4.25 -17.76
C PHE A 287 -1.54 -4.20 -19.25
N ALA A 288 -1.13 -3.04 -19.78
CA ALA A 288 -0.81 -2.89 -21.20
C ALA A 288 0.40 -3.71 -21.65
N ASN A 289 1.28 -4.09 -20.71
CA ASN A 289 2.44 -4.93 -21.02
C ASN A 289 2.07 -6.40 -21.34
N THR A 290 0.88 -6.83 -20.94
CA THR A 290 0.47 -8.25 -21.02
C THR A 290 -0.88 -8.45 -21.70
N ASN A 291 -1.60 -7.36 -22.00
CA ASN A 291 -2.91 -7.42 -22.64
C ASN A 291 -2.98 -6.40 -23.79
N ASP A 292 -3.62 -6.80 -24.89
CA ASP A 292 -3.90 -5.95 -26.03
C ASP A 292 -5.28 -5.27 -25.90
N GLY A 293 -5.52 -4.24 -26.73
CA GLY A 293 -6.84 -3.61 -26.85
C GLY A 293 -7.22 -2.66 -25.72
N LEU A 294 -6.27 -2.26 -24.88
CA LEU A 294 -6.49 -1.28 -23.83
C LEU A 294 -6.40 0.15 -24.35
N THR A 295 -7.28 1.02 -23.84
CA THR A 295 -7.22 2.45 -24.09
C THR A 295 -6.06 3.06 -23.33
N THR A 296 -5.28 3.90 -24.01
CA THR A 296 -4.23 4.70 -23.38
C THR A 296 -4.82 5.73 -22.42
N ASP A 297 -4.17 5.93 -21.30
CA ASP A 297 -4.65 6.75 -20.21
C ASP A 297 -4.05 8.16 -20.19
N THR A 298 -4.68 9.05 -19.42
CA THR A 298 -4.17 10.38 -19.07
C THR A 298 -4.00 10.46 -17.56
N VAL A 299 -2.81 10.83 -17.09
CA VAL A 299 -2.56 11.07 -15.67
C VAL A 299 -2.87 12.53 -15.36
N SER A 300 -3.94 12.78 -14.61
CA SER A 300 -4.27 14.09 -14.05
C SER A 300 -3.76 14.22 -12.62
N TYR A 301 -3.20 15.39 -12.30
CA TYR A 301 -2.76 15.75 -10.97
C TYR A 301 -2.99 17.24 -10.71
N TRP A 302 -3.02 17.67 -9.44
CA TRP A 302 -3.38 19.04 -9.05
C TRP A 302 -2.27 19.73 -8.29
N THR A 303 -1.79 20.87 -8.79
CA THR A 303 -0.90 21.77 -8.06
C THR A 303 -1.73 22.60 -7.07
N PHE A 304 -1.30 22.62 -5.82
CA PHE A 304 -2.02 23.22 -4.70
C PHE A 304 -1.80 24.74 -4.62
N PRO A 305 -2.72 25.51 -4.01
CA PRO A 305 -2.58 26.95 -3.81
C PRO A 305 -1.61 27.35 -2.66
N TYR A 306 -0.87 26.37 -2.14
CA TYR A 306 0.12 26.49 -1.07
C TYR A 306 1.38 25.68 -1.44
N ASN A 307 2.51 25.94 -0.74
CA ASN A 307 3.75 25.24 -1.07
C ASN A 307 3.79 23.86 -0.45
N VAL A 308 4.28 22.90 -1.23
CA VAL A 308 4.59 21.55 -0.77
C VAL A 308 5.97 21.17 -1.24
N THR A 309 6.87 20.84 -0.31
CA THR A 309 8.17 20.24 -0.61
C THR A 309 8.18 18.77 -0.22
N MET A 310 9.16 18.03 -0.69
CA MET A 310 9.23 16.59 -0.51
C MET A 310 10.64 16.14 -0.19
N ASP A 311 10.78 15.32 0.84
CA ASP A 311 12.01 14.61 1.20
C ASP A 311 11.82 13.13 0.93
N ILE A 312 12.75 12.52 0.18
CA ILE A 312 12.77 11.08 -0.08
C ILE A 312 14.01 10.48 0.57
N THR A 313 13.80 9.51 1.45
CA THR A 313 14.89 8.71 2.04
C THR A 313 14.94 7.34 1.37
N ASP A 314 16.05 7.02 0.73
CA ASP A 314 16.27 5.74 0.05
C ASP A 314 16.60 4.60 1.02
N SER A 315 16.75 3.38 0.49
CA SER A 315 17.08 2.18 1.28
C SER A 315 18.49 2.19 1.91
N ASN A 316 19.32 3.17 1.56
CA ASN A 316 20.64 3.37 2.18
C ASN A 316 20.60 4.44 3.28
N GLY A 317 19.42 5.02 3.55
CA GLY A 317 19.23 6.11 4.51
C GLY A 317 19.66 7.48 3.98
N THR A 318 19.86 7.62 2.66
CA THR A 318 20.19 8.93 2.05
C THR A 318 18.92 9.69 1.74
N THR A 319 18.83 10.93 2.21
CA THR A 319 17.69 11.81 1.95
C THR A 319 18.01 12.80 0.82
N SER A 320 17.07 12.93 -0.11
CA SER A 320 17.08 13.91 -1.20
C SER A 320 15.85 14.81 -1.08
N ASN A 321 16.01 16.11 -1.37
CA ASN A 321 14.98 17.13 -1.21
C ASN A 321 14.46 17.57 -2.58
N TYR A 322 13.15 17.84 -2.67
CA TYR A 322 12.45 18.25 -3.90
C TYR A 322 11.44 19.37 -3.59
N ASP A 323 11.27 20.29 -4.52
CA ASP A 323 10.38 21.45 -4.40
C ASP A 323 8.92 21.15 -4.76
N SER A 324 8.56 19.88 -4.92
CA SER A 324 7.22 19.45 -5.34
C SER A 324 6.94 18.01 -4.90
N PRO A 325 5.68 17.66 -4.57
CA PRO A 325 5.27 16.27 -4.34
C PRO A 325 5.16 15.46 -5.65
N TYR A 326 5.38 16.10 -6.80
CA TYR A 326 5.26 15.51 -8.13
C TYR A 326 6.61 15.49 -8.85
N TYR A 327 6.90 14.39 -9.54
CA TYR A 327 8.10 14.29 -10.35
C TYR A 327 8.02 15.19 -11.59
N GLN A 328 8.76 16.28 -11.60
CA GLN A 328 8.71 17.33 -12.63
C GLN A 328 9.13 16.86 -14.03
N TYR A 329 9.85 15.74 -14.13
CA TYR A 329 10.33 15.16 -15.40
C TYR A 329 9.57 13.89 -15.79
N ALA A 330 8.37 13.68 -15.22
CA ALA A 330 7.53 12.57 -15.62
C ALA A 330 7.09 12.74 -17.09
N GLU A 331 7.29 11.67 -17.87
CA GLU A 331 6.95 11.62 -19.28
C GLU A 331 5.86 10.56 -19.53
N ALA A 332 5.21 10.66 -20.68
CA ALA A 332 4.27 9.65 -21.16
C ALA A 332 4.94 8.28 -21.28
N GLY A 333 4.25 7.21 -20.91
CA GLY A 333 4.75 5.83 -21.01
C GLY A 333 4.30 4.93 -19.86
N SER A 334 4.98 3.83 -19.66
CA SER A 334 4.59 2.82 -18.66
C SER A 334 4.86 3.23 -17.21
N ASN A 335 5.66 4.27 -17.00
CA ASN A 335 6.07 4.69 -15.65
C ASN A 335 5.45 6.03 -15.22
N THR A 336 4.46 6.55 -15.96
CA THR A 336 3.87 7.88 -15.71
C THR A 336 3.23 7.98 -14.31
N TYR A 337 2.69 6.87 -13.74
CA TYR A 337 2.14 6.88 -12.40
C TYR A 337 3.17 7.22 -11.31
N SER A 338 4.47 7.00 -11.56
CA SER A 338 5.53 7.44 -10.65
C SER A 338 5.69 8.97 -10.56
N LEU A 339 4.90 9.75 -11.31
CA LEU A 339 4.72 11.17 -11.09
C LEU A 339 4.38 11.47 -9.63
N PHE A 340 3.48 10.69 -9.02
CA PHE A 340 3.07 10.86 -7.64
C PHE A 340 4.18 10.43 -6.69
N ILE A 341 4.67 11.38 -5.89
CA ILE A 341 5.73 11.21 -4.87
C ILE A 341 6.99 10.45 -5.34
N MET A 342 7.27 10.48 -6.64
CA MET A 342 8.36 9.75 -7.30
C MET A 342 8.31 8.23 -7.07
N GLY A 343 7.08 7.67 -6.98
CA GLY A 343 6.84 6.24 -6.86
C GLY A 343 7.02 5.67 -5.45
N ASP A 344 7.44 4.42 -5.38
CA ASP A 344 7.53 3.67 -4.13
C ASP A 344 8.92 3.82 -3.49
N ASN A 345 8.98 4.57 -2.40
CA ASN A 345 10.20 4.80 -1.63
C ASN A 345 10.00 4.30 -0.19
N PRO A 346 11.07 3.86 0.51
CA PRO A 346 10.95 3.44 1.90
C PRO A 346 10.29 4.47 2.79
N LEU A 347 10.66 5.75 2.60
CA LEU A 347 10.12 6.88 3.33
C LEU A 347 10.08 8.11 2.41
N THR A 348 8.93 8.73 2.33
CA THR A 348 8.74 10.06 1.74
C THR A 348 8.08 10.96 2.77
N VAL A 349 8.57 12.17 2.96
CA VAL A 349 7.95 13.17 3.85
C VAL A 349 7.55 14.37 3.01
N LEU A 350 6.27 14.72 3.02
CA LEU A 350 5.78 15.95 2.42
C LEU A 350 5.67 17.01 3.51
N HIS A 351 6.18 18.20 3.22
CA HIS A 351 6.09 19.37 4.09
C HIS A 351 5.18 20.40 3.43
N SER A 352 4.22 20.91 4.18
CA SER A 352 3.20 21.84 3.68
C SER A 352 3.10 23.10 4.54
N ASP A 353 2.91 24.24 3.90
CA ASP A 353 2.58 25.51 4.55
C ASP A 353 1.08 25.84 4.54
N SER A 354 0.23 24.86 4.23
CA SER A 354 -1.22 24.98 4.34
C SER A 354 -1.64 25.35 5.76
N GLU A 355 -2.44 26.41 5.89
CA GLU A 355 -2.94 26.88 7.20
C GLU A 355 -3.79 25.84 7.92
N ASN A 356 -4.55 25.00 7.19
CA ASN A 356 -5.38 23.94 7.75
C ASN A 356 -4.57 22.84 8.45
N GLY A 357 -3.31 22.69 8.05
CA GLY A 357 -2.40 21.62 8.49
C GLY A 357 -1.46 22.01 9.63
N THR A 358 -1.43 23.29 10.04
CA THR A 358 -0.42 23.83 10.96
C THR A 358 -0.21 22.96 12.22
N GLY A 359 1.01 22.46 12.39
CA GLY A 359 1.46 21.67 13.54
C GLY A 359 0.94 20.23 13.59
N LYS A 360 0.15 19.77 12.60
CA LYS A 360 -0.35 18.39 12.54
C LYS A 360 0.58 17.52 11.72
N LYS A 361 0.79 16.28 12.18
CA LYS A 361 1.61 15.27 11.50
C LYS A 361 0.88 13.93 11.43
N ILE A 362 0.95 13.28 10.27
CA ILE A 362 0.39 11.95 10.03
C ILE A 362 1.41 11.03 9.39
N ALA A 363 1.39 9.73 9.73
CA ALA A 363 2.02 8.70 8.94
C ALA A 363 0.98 7.96 8.09
N VAL A 364 1.32 7.70 6.84
CA VAL A 364 0.52 6.87 5.91
C VAL A 364 1.31 5.62 5.61
N VAL A 365 0.87 4.49 6.15
CA VAL A 365 1.42 3.16 5.88
C VAL A 365 0.70 2.60 4.66
N LYS A 366 1.42 2.43 3.56
CA LYS A 366 0.80 2.22 2.25
C LYS A 366 1.62 1.29 1.34
N GLU A 367 1.00 0.79 0.29
CA GLU A 367 1.60 0.41 -0.96
C GLU A 367 1.25 1.45 -2.06
N SER A 368 1.47 1.13 -3.34
CA SER A 368 1.42 2.13 -4.43
C SER A 368 0.10 2.91 -4.59
N TYR A 369 -1.03 2.40 -4.09
CA TYR A 369 -2.28 3.17 -4.04
C TYR A 369 -2.13 4.47 -3.25
N GLY A 370 -1.34 4.47 -2.17
CA GLY A 370 -1.07 5.66 -1.37
C GLY A 370 -0.31 6.77 -2.10
N ASN A 371 0.32 6.49 -3.25
CA ASN A 371 1.14 7.48 -3.96
C ASN A 371 0.30 8.66 -4.46
N ALA A 372 -0.83 8.39 -5.13
CA ALA A 372 -1.72 9.44 -5.64
C ALA A 372 -2.57 10.09 -4.55
N PHE A 373 -2.80 9.41 -3.44
CA PHE A 373 -3.62 9.88 -2.31
C PHE A 373 -2.86 10.86 -1.40
N SER A 374 -1.61 10.54 -1.08
CA SER A 374 -0.86 11.25 -0.03
C SER A 374 -0.65 12.74 -0.28
N PRO A 375 -0.49 13.24 -1.51
CA PRO A 375 -0.38 14.68 -1.76
C PRO A 375 -1.58 15.50 -1.25
N TYR A 376 -2.81 14.97 -1.30
CA TYR A 376 -3.99 15.68 -0.82
C TYR A 376 -4.00 15.90 0.69
N LEU A 377 -3.35 15.03 1.47
CA LEU A 377 -3.24 15.19 2.92
C LEU A 377 -2.47 16.44 3.33
N THR A 378 -1.67 17.01 2.43
CA THR A 378 -0.93 18.26 2.68
C THR A 378 -1.84 19.46 2.93
N ASN A 379 -3.13 19.38 2.56
CA ASN A 379 -4.12 20.37 2.97
C ASN A 379 -4.36 20.37 4.48
N ASN A 380 -4.23 19.22 5.15
CA ASN A 380 -4.67 19.02 6.52
C ASN A 380 -3.52 18.75 7.50
N TYR A 381 -2.30 18.54 7.00
CA TYR A 381 -1.11 18.22 7.79
C TYR A 381 0.10 19.01 7.30
N SER A 382 0.86 19.56 8.24
CA SER A 382 2.13 20.23 7.92
C SER A 382 3.24 19.26 7.55
N GLU A 383 3.14 18.01 8.03
CA GLU A 383 4.02 16.91 7.62
C GLU A 383 3.21 15.63 7.37
N VAL A 384 3.42 15.03 6.20
CA VAL A 384 2.85 13.72 5.82
C VAL A 384 3.99 12.75 5.62
N HIS A 385 4.16 11.80 6.55
CA HIS A 385 5.19 10.77 6.51
C HIS A 385 4.65 9.54 5.80
N ILE A 386 5.06 9.31 4.56
CA ILE A 386 4.58 8.24 3.70
C ILE A 386 5.55 7.08 3.80
N ILE A 387 5.08 5.98 4.36
CA ILE A 387 5.85 4.78 4.70
C ILE A 387 5.40 3.63 3.80
N ASP A 388 6.26 3.22 2.89
CA ASP A 388 6.02 2.01 2.13
C ASP A 388 6.49 0.80 2.94
N PHE A 389 5.53 0.04 3.46
CA PHE A 389 5.79 -1.07 4.38
C PHE A 389 6.65 -2.19 3.78
N ARG A 390 6.72 -2.27 2.44
CA ARG A 390 7.56 -3.26 1.73
C ARG A 390 9.05 -2.94 1.81
N TYR A 391 9.41 -1.70 2.16
CA TYR A 391 10.76 -1.18 2.03
C TYR A 391 11.27 -0.44 3.26
N PHE A 392 10.40 -0.03 4.17
CA PHE A 392 10.75 0.70 5.38
C PHE A 392 11.33 -0.26 6.43
N GLY A 393 12.56 0.02 6.88
CA GLY A 393 13.34 -0.88 7.73
C GLY A 393 13.39 -0.48 9.21
N GLN A 394 12.47 0.37 9.70
CA GLN A 394 12.45 0.82 11.10
C GLN A 394 11.17 0.37 11.80
N ASN A 395 11.20 0.31 13.14
CA ASN A 395 9.98 0.10 13.92
C ASN A 395 9.07 1.33 13.83
N LEU A 396 7.81 1.13 13.45
CA LEU A 396 6.85 2.20 13.19
C LEU A 396 6.52 3.01 14.46
N ALA A 397 6.38 2.34 15.62
CA ALA A 397 6.03 3.03 16.87
C ALA A 397 7.16 3.96 17.33
N ASP A 398 8.40 3.49 17.23
CA ASP A 398 9.58 4.30 17.54
C ASP A 398 9.73 5.47 16.57
N TYR A 399 9.51 5.23 15.28
CA TYR A 399 9.53 6.27 14.26
C TYR A 399 8.49 7.36 14.52
N CYS A 400 7.24 6.98 14.80
CA CYS A 400 6.17 7.93 15.13
C CYS A 400 6.52 8.77 16.36
N LYS A 401 7.04 8.15 17.42
CA LYS A 401 7.45 8.83 18.64
C LYS A 401 8.58 9.83 18.40
N GLN A 402 9.60 9.44 17.65
CA GLN A 402 10.76 10.29 17.33
C GLN A 402 10.37 11.52 16.51
N ASN A 403 9.39 11.41 15.63
CA ASN A 403 8.94 12.46 14.71
C ASN A 403 7.73 13.23 15.23
N GLY A 404 7.19 12.89 16.42
CA GLY A 404 6.02 13.56 17.00
C GLY A 404 4.73 13.33 16.20
N ILE A 405 4.62 12.17 15.53
CA ILE A 405 3.45 11.76 14.76
C ILE A 405 2.36 11.30 15.73
N THR A 406 1.15 11.85 15.57
CA THR A 406 0.01 11.56 16.46
C THR A 406 -1.12 10.82 15.78
N GLU A 407 -1.05 10.62 14.47
CA GLU A 407 -2.05 9.96 13.65
C GLU A 407 -1.39 9.01 12.64
N VAL A 408 -1.94 7.81 12.45
CA VAL A 408 -1.47 6.82 11.48
C VAL A 408 -2.65 6.33 10.65
N LEU A 409 -2.52 6.41 9.33
CA LEU A 409 -3.47 5.83 8.37
C LEU A 409 -2.84 4.60 7.71
N TYR A 410 -3.47 3.44 7.84
CA TYR A 410 -3.20 2.26 7.02
C TYR A 410 -4.07 2.32 5.79
N LEU A 411 -3.45 2.53 4.63
CA LEU A 411 -4.11 2.62 3.32
C LEU A 411 -3.64 1.46 2.45
N ASN A 412 -4.53 0.54 2.15
CA ASN A 412 -4.25 -0.63 1.32
C ASN A 412 -5.32 -0.82 0.24
N GLY A 413 -4.91 -1.14 -0.98
CA GLY A 413 -5.81 -1.68 -1.99
C GLY A 413 -6.38 -3.03 -1.56
N ILE A 414 -7.56 -3.37 -2.05
CA ILE A 414 -8.26 -4.61 -1.68
C ILE A 414 -7.42 -5.87 -1.94
N MET A 415 -6.61 -5.89 -3.00
CA MET A 415 -5.73 -7.01 -3.33
C MET A 415 -4.63 -7.15 -2.28
N SER A 416 -3.99 -6.05 -1.89
CA SER A 416 -2.96 -6.01 -0.86
C SER A 416 -3.50 -6.45 0.50
N ALA A 417 -4.69 -5.96 0.90
CA ALA A 417 -5.35 -6.35 2.15
C ALA A 417 -5.72 -7.84 2.23
N ASN A 418 -5.75 -8.54 1.10
CA ASN A 418 -6.08 -9.97 1.00
C ASN A 418 -4.89 -10.85 0.59
N THR A 419 -3.66 -10.33 0.61
CA THR A 419 -2.46 -11.06 0.17
C THR A 419 -1.50 -11.28 1.35
N GLN A 420 -1.20 -12.54 1.68
CA GLN A 420 -0.40 -12.90 2.86
C GLN A 420 0.98 -12.25 2.88
N VAL A 421 1.70 -12.25 1.76
CA VAL A 421 3.04 -11.65 1.69
C VAL A 421 3.02 -10.14 1.98
N GLN A 422 1.93 -9.45 1.65
CA GLN A 422 1.77 -8.03 1.98
C GLN A 422 1.51 -7.84 3.48
N LEU A 423 0.70 -8.71 4.09
CA LEU A 423 0.47 -8.71 5.54
C LEU A 423 1.75 -8.99 6.31
N ASP A 424 2.53 -10.01 5.90
CA ASP A 424 3.81 -10.34 6.52
C ASP A 424 4.81 -9.17 6.45
N SER A 425 4.84 -8.46 5.31
CA SER A 425 5.69 -7.27 5.13
C SER A 425 5.23 -6.11 6.02
N MET A 426 3.93 -5.91 6.13
CA MET A 426 3.33 -4.90 6.99
C MET A 426 3.61 -5.22 8.47
N ASP A 427 3.44 -6.47 8.91
CA ASP A 427 3.71 -6.92 10.28
C ASP A 427 5.19 -6.77 10.66
N GLY A 428 6.09 -6.77 9.68
CA GLY A 428 7.51 -6.46 9.87
C GLY A 428 7.78 -5.08 10.47
N LEU A 429 6.87 -4.10 10.32
CA LEU A 429 7.01 -2.77 10.91
C LEU A 429 6.81 -2.74 12.45
N LEU A 430 6.33 -3.82 13.04
CA LEU A 430 6.07 -3.93 14.49
C LEU A 430 7.23 -4.56 15.28
N ASN A 431 8.29 -5.03 14.60
CA ASN A 431 9.38 -5.80 15.18
C ASN A 431 10.64 -4.97 15.40
#